data_110c4b801f8ec1c8cb1c1a076511f4ca
#
_entry.id   110c4b801f8ec1c8cb1c1a076511f4ca
#
_cell.length_a   1.000
_cell.length_b   1.000
_cell.length_c   1.000
_cell.angle_alpha   90.00
_cell.angle_beta   90.00
_cell.angle_gamma   90.00
#
_symmetry.space_group_name_H-M   'P 1'
#
loop_
_entity.id
_entity.type
_entity.pdbx_description
1 polymer ?
#
loop_
_entity_poly.entity_id
_entity_poly.type
_entity_poly.pdbx_seq_one_letter_code
_entity_poly.pdbx_strand_id
1 'polypeptide(L)'
;DPPGKHSLGGLGWCEAGFCPVFEEKILRDEGQYEIVQDFAGRAVKCFKNRRNGFMPEYVDHPVKDMQSWEENCKWRMNPATPERYEDLDAVMEKAVKAAGEGQVICQQVVGGYMYLRSLMGLLELMYLLYDDPDLIHACMQTWLELADAVIARHQQYVTLDEIFFGADICYNHGSLISHDMIREFLFPYYQQLLTNARRRQLDKSRRLYFQLDTD
;
A
#
# COMPACT_ATOMS: atom_id res chain seq x y z
N ASP A 1 -17.34 -21.53 -15.64
CA ASP A 1 -16.67 -20.23 -15.54
C ASP A 1 -15.90 -20.20 -14.22
N PRO A 2 -14.72 -19.57 -14.15
CA PRO A 2 -14.03 -19.41 -12.89
C PRO A 2 -14.88 -18.59 -11.90
N PRO A 3 -14.76 -18.82 -10.59
CA PRO A 3 -15.50 -18.06 -9.60
C PRO A 3 -15.18 -16.56 -9.74
N GLY A 4 -16.19 -15.70 -9.53
CA GLY A 4 -15.96 -14.27 -9.45
C GLY A 4 -14.98 -13.92 -8.32
N LYS A 5 -14.37 -12.73 -8.38
CA LYS A 5 -13.45 -12.23 -7.36
C LYS A 5 -14.04 -10.96 -6.72
N HIS A 6 -14.10 -10.94 -5.38
CA HIS A 6 -14.47 -9.78 -4.60
C HIS A 6 -13.23 -9.23 -3.89
N SER A 7 -12.89 -7.98 -4.15
CA SER A 7 -11.67 -7.36 -3.63
C SER A 7 -11.99 -6.42 -2.46
N LEU A 8 -11.24 -6.58 -1.38
CA LEU A 8 -11.23 -5.70 -0.21
C LEU A 8 -10.03 -4.74 -0.32
N GLY A 9 -10.31 -3.45 -0.13
CA GLY A 9 -9.32 -2.37 -0.17
C GLY A 9 -8.87 -1.89 1.20
N GLY A 10 -8.58 -0.57 1.30
CA GLY A 10 -8.22 0.13 2.54
C GLY A 10 -6.73 0.17 2.87
N LEU A 11 -5.89 -0.49 2.06
CA LEU A 11 -4.45 -0.63 2.30
C LEU A 11 -3.57 -0.04 1.18
N GLY A 12 -4.12 0.92 0.43
CA GLY A 12 -3.43 1.51 -0.73
C GLY A 12 -3.46 0.60 -1.96
N TRP A 13 -2.96 1.13 -3.07
CA TRP A 13 -2.79 0.39 -4.33
C TRP A 13 -1.40 0.65 -4.91
N CYS A 14 -1.14 1.85 -5.41
CA CYS A 14 0.18 2.34 -5.82
C CYS A 14 0.80 3.28 -4.77
N GLU A 15 0.01 3.70 -3.79
CA GLU A 15 0.38 4.62 -2.72
C GLU A 15 0.07 4.00 -1.36
N ALA A 16 0.68 4.60 -0.31
CA ALA A 16 0.36 4.24 1.07
C ALA A 16 -1.13 4.46 1.39
N GLY A 17 -1.70 3.60 2.20
CA GLY A 17 -3.09 3.72 2.68
C GLY A 17 -3.25 4.81 3.73
N PHE A 18 -3.02 6.07 3.37
CA PHE A 18 -3.14 7.21 4.27
C PHE A 18 -4.59 7.49 4.70
N CYS A 19 -4.77 7.80 5.97
CA CYS A 19 -6.00 8.34 6.54
C CYS A 19 -5.67 9.26 7.72
N PRO A 20 -5.93 10.58 7.61
CA PRO A 20 -6.43 11.25 6.40
C PRO A 20 -5.40 11.28 5.26
N VAL A 21 -5.85 11.39 4.03
CA VAL A 21 -4.98 11.67 2.87
C VAL A 21 -4.39 13.09 2.98
N PHE A 22 -3.39 13.39 2.16
CA PHE A 22 -2.85 14.76 2.09
C PHE A 22 -3.84 15.69 1.39
N GLU A 23 -3.82 16.97 1.79
CA GLU A 23 -4.56 18.02 1.12
C GLU A 23 -3.99 18.26 -0.29
N GLU A 24 -4.84 18.19 -1.30
CA GLU A 24 -4.43 18.52 -2.68
C GLU A 24 -4.39 20.04 -2.85
N LYS A 25 -3.22 20.56 -3.27
CA LYS A 25 -3.02 22.01 -3.46
C LYS A 25 -2.01 22.32 -4.55
N ILE A 26 -2.19 23.46 -5.20
CA ILE A 26 -1.21 23.97 -6.15
C ILE A 26 -0.02 24.54 -5.36
N LEU A 27 1.17 23.99 -5.64
CA LEU A 27 2.42 24.43 -5.04
C LEU A 27 3.08 25.54 -5.89
N ARG A 28 3.01 25.39 -7.24
CA ARG A 28 3.63 26.34 -8.16
C ARG A 28 2.91 26.34 -9.50
N ASP A 29 2.77 27.52 -10.10
CA ASP A 29 2.25 27.73 -11.47
C ASP A 29 3.42 27.94 -12.42
N GLU A 30 3.52 27.12 -13.47
CA GLU A 30 4.56 27.18 -14.51
C GLU A 30 3.96 27.42 -15.91
N GLY A 31 2.94 28.24 -16.02
CA GLY A 31 2.31 28.59 -17.29
C GLY A 31 1.39 27.50 -17.82
N GLN A 32 1.84 26.64 -18.73
CA GLN A 32 1.04 25.51 -19.22
C GLN A 32 1.00 24.33 -18.24
N TYR A 33 1.97 24.27 -17.32
CA TYR A 33 2.09 23.27 -16.28
C TYR A 33 1.77 23.85 -14.92
N GLU A 34 1.50 23.01 -13.98
CA GLU A 34 1.45 23.30 -12.55
C GLU A 34 2.11 22.18 -11.77
N ILE A 35 2.71 22.53 -10.65
CA ILE A 35 3.16 21.56 -9.66
C ILE A 35 2.13 21.55 -8.57
N VAL A 36 1.55 20.38 -8.31
CA VAL A 36 0.52 20.18 -7.30
C VAL A 36 0.97 19.18 -6.25
N GLN A 37 0.60 19.39 -5.01
CA GLN A 37 0.64 18.32 -4.02
C GLN A 37 -0.55 17.41 -4.28
N ASP A 38 -0.29 16.11 -4.45
CA ASP A 38 -1.35 15.12 -4.61
C ASP A 38 -1.83 14.55 -3.25
N PHE A 39 -2.86 13.72 -3.29
CA PHE A 39 -3.45 13.08 -2.09
C PHE A 39 -2.47 12.17 -1.32
N ALA A 40 -1.36 11.75 -1.96
CA ALA A 40 -0.29 10.97 -1.33
C ALA A 40 0.88 11.83 -0.81
N GLY A 41 0.76 13.17 -0.90
CA GLY A 41 1.75 14.11 -0.42
C GLY A 41 2.93 14.35 -1.37
N ARG A 42 2.88 13.81 -2.59
CA ARG A 42 3.93 13.99 -3.60
C ARG A 42 3.72 15.30 -4.34
N ALA A 43 4.80 15.97 -4.71
CA ALA A 43 4.75 17.08 -5.66
C ALA A 43 4.78 16.51 -7.09
N VAL A 44 3.71 16.72 -7.84
CA VAL A 44 3.58 16.20 -9.20
C VAL A 44 3.43 17.34 -10.20
N LYS A 45 4.14 17.25 -11.32
CA LYS A 45 4.02 18.20 -12.43
C LYS A 45 3.03 17.65 -13.45
N CYS A 46 2.03 18.43 -13.76
CA CYS A 46 0.98 18.06 -14.70
C CYS A 46 0.56 19.24 -15.58
N PHE A 47 -0.09 18.96 -16.69
CA PHE A 47 -0.77 19.99 -17.48
C PHE A 47 -2.00 20.49 -16.72
N LYS A 48 -2.20 21.81 -16.65
CA LYS A 48 -3.35 22.44 -15.98
C LYS A 48 -4.71 21.86 -16.39
N ASN A 49 -4.85 21.45 -17.65
CA ASN A 49 -6.09 20.88 -18.19
C ASN A 49 -6.14 19.35 -18.14
N ARG A 50 -5.14 18.69 -17.56
CA ARG A 50 -4.99 17.22 -17.53
C ARG A 50 -4.36 16.74 -16.21
N ARG A 51 -4.89 17.16 -15.05
CA ARG A 51 -4.39 16.72 -13.73
C ARG A 51 -4.47 15.21 -13.54
N ASN A 52 -5.47 14.57 -14.12
CA ASN A 52 -5.69 13.13 -14.02
C ASN A 52 -5.01 12.35 -15.17
N GLY A 53 -3.95 12.91 -15.78
CA GLY A 53 -3.16 12.22 -16.80
C GLY A 53 -2.43 11.02 -16.21
N PHE A 54 -2.40 9.92 -16.96
CA PHE A 54 -1.63 8.74 -16.57
C PHE A 54 -0.13 9.07 -16.51
N MET A 55 0.54 8.72 -15.41
CA MET A 55 1.97 8.92 -15.17
C MET A 55 2.42 10.39 -15.20
N PRO A 56 2.09 11.19 -14.18
CA PRO A 56 2.64 12.54 -14.05
C PRO A 56 4.15 12.48 -13.78
N GLU A 57 4.85 13.59 -14.00
CA GLU A 57 6.23 13.75 -13.56
C GLU A 57 6.25 13.96 -12.03
N TYR A 58 6.83 13.03 -11.30
CA TYR A 58 7.04 13.16 -9.85
C TYR A 58 8.25 14.04 -9.58
N VAL A 59 8.01 15.22 -9.00
CA VAL A 59 9.05 16.23 -8.72
C VAL A 59 9.63 16.05 -7.33
N ASP A 60 8.78 15.66 -6.36
CA ASP A 60 9.19 15.50 -4.97
C ASP A 60 8.29 14.51 -4.23
N HIS A 61 8.78 13.99 -3.10
CA HIS A 61 8.11 12.98 -2.28
C HIS A 61 8.12 13.38 -0.81
N PRO A 62 7.16 12.92 0.01
CA PRO A 62 6.96 13.42 1.38
C PRO A 62 8.02 12.96 2.38
N VAL A 63 8.78 11.89 2.09
CA VAL A 63 9.77 11.29 2.99
C VAL A 63 11.18 11.46 2.44
N LYS A 64 12.05 12.09 3.24
CA LYS A 64 13.48 12.30 2.94
C LYS A 64 14.39 11.69 4.00
N ASP A 65 13.88 11.58 5.22
CA ASP A 65 14.58 11.14 6.42
C ASP A 65 13.55 10.71 7.48
N MET A 66 14.05 10.25 8.62
CA MET A 66 13.20 9.82 9.73
C MET A 66 12.30 10.95 10.25
N GLN A 67 12.78 12.19 10.29
CA GLN A 67 12.00 13.32 10.76
C GLN A 67 10.79 13.56 9.84
N SER A 68 11.02 13.70 8.54
CA SER A 68 9.94 13.90 7.55
C SER A 68 8.96 12.73 7.50
N TRP A 69 9.44 11.50 7.75
CA TRP A 69 8.58 10.33 7.89
C TRP A 69 7.62 10.47 9.08
N GLU A 70 8.15 10.77 10.26
CA GLU A 70 7.34 10.89 11.49
C GLU A 70 6.36 12.07 11.44
N GLU A 71 6.82 13.22 10.96
CA GLU A 71 6.01 14.44 10.89
C GLU A 71 4.92 14.38 9.82
N ASN A 72 5.22 13.82 8.63
CA ASN A 72 4.32 13.92 7.48
C ASN A 72 3.45 12.68 7.27
N CYS A 73 3.98 11.47 7.49
CA CYS A 73 3.38 10.23 6.97
C CYS A 73 2.93 9.24 8.04
N LYS A 74 3.78 8.94 9.02
CA LYS A 74 3.57 7.87 9.99
C LYS A 74 2.22 7.92 10.71
N TRP A 75 1.83 9.09 11.21
CA TRP A 75 0.58 9.27 11.93
C TRP A 75 -0.67 9.05 11.05
N ARG A 76 -0.55 9.30 9.74
CA ARG A 76 -1.61 9.04 8.74
C ARG A 76 -1.82 7.55 8.50
N MET A 77 -0.90 6.72 8.91
CA MET A 77 -0.98 5.26 8.84
C MET A 77 -1.39 4.60 10.15
N ASN A 78 -1.84 5.40 11.13
CA ASN A 78 -2.33 4.86 12.40
C ASN A 78 -3.53 3.92 12.16
N PRO A 79 -3.44 2.63 12.55
CA PRO A 79 -4.53 1.68 12.39
C PRO A 79 -5.72 1.95 13.31
N ALA A 80 -5.56 2.80 14.32
CA ALA A 80 -6.65 3.16 15.25
C ALA A 80 -7.51 4.35 14.76
N THR A 81 -7.16 4.97 13.63
CA THR A 81 -7.91 6.09 13.05
C THR A 81 -9.34 5.65 12.71
N PRO A 82 -10.39 6.22 13.35
CA PRO A 82 -11.77 5.74 13.18
C PRO A 82 -12.30 5.87 11.75
N GLU A 83 -11.91 6.95 11.06
CA GLU A 83 -12.33 7.28 9.71
C GLU A 83 -11.96 6.20 8.69
N ARG A 84 -10.95 5.36 8.98
CA ARG A 84 -10.60 4.19 8.14
C ARG A 84 -11.70 3.16 8.06
N TYR A 85 -12.61 3.14 9.02
CA TYR A 85 -13.59 2.08 9.23
C TYR A 85 -15.03 2.57 9.18
N GLU A 86 -15.27 3.81 8.75
CA GLU A 86 -16.62 4.39 8.66
C GLU A 86 -17.55 3.54 7.79
N ASP A 87 -17.04 2.98 6.70
CA ASP A 87 -17.80 2.13 5.78
C ASP A 87 -17.62 0.62 6.03
N LEU A 88 -16.97 0.22 7.13
CA LEU A 88 -16.60 -1.18 7.37
C LEU A 88 -17.80 -2.13 7.28
N ASP A 89 -18.90 -1.81 7.95
CA ASP A 89 -20.09 -2.68 7.97
C ASP A 89 -20.66 -2.89 6.57
N ALA A 90 -20.78 -1.81 5.77
CA ALA A 90 -21.28 -1.89 4.41
C ALA A 90 -20.34 -2.65 3.46
N VAL A 91 -19.02 -2.50 3.65
CA VAL A 91 -18.01 -3.25 2.89
C VAL A 91 -18.07 -4.74 3.25
N MET A 92 -18.19 -5.06 4.53
CA MET A 92 -18.23 -6.44 5.01
C MET A 92 -19.55 -7.13 4.66
N GLU A 93 -20.68 -6.46 4.65
CA GLU A 93 -21.94 -7.02 4.16
C GLU A 93 -21.81 -7.52 2.72
N LYS A 94 -21.20 -6.71 1.85
CA LYS A 94 -20.93 -7.09 0.45
C LYS A 94 -19.97 -8.28 0.35
N ALA A 95 -18.93 -8.30 1.18
CA ALA A 95 -17.95 -9.38 1.19
C ALA A 95 -18.56 -10.72 1.68
N VAL A 96 -19.39 -10.68 2.73
CA VAL A 96 -20.11 -11.86 3.24
C VAL A 96 -21.06 -12.41 2.18
N LYS A 97 -21.79 -11.52 1.49
CA LYS A 97 -22.66 -11.92 0.38
C LYS A 97 -21.87 -12.57 -0.76
N ALA A 98 -20.78 -11.94 -1.19
CA ALA A 98 -19.90 -12.47 -2.24
C ALA A 98 -19.33 -13.84 -1.88
N ALA A 99 -18.89 -14.02 -0.62
CA ALA A 99 -18.43 -15.32 -0.12
C ALA A 99 -19.53 -16.39 -0.15
N GLY A 100 -20.78 -16.02 0.21
CA GLY A 100 -21.94 -16.89 0.13
C GLY A 100 -22.32 -17.28 -1.30
N GLU A 101 -21.99 -16.47 -2.27
CA GLU A 101 -22.15 -16.72 -3.71
C GLU A 101 -20.99 -17.53 -4.31
N GLY A 102 -19.98 -17.91 -3.51
CA GLY A 102 -18.83 -18.70 -3.94
C GLY A 102 -17.74 -17.88 -4.64
N GLN A 103 -17.73 -16.57 -4.48
CA GLN A 103 -16.66 -15.72 -5.02
C GLN A 103 -15.37 -15.86 -4.19
N VAL A 104 -14.23 -15.65 -4.83
CA VAL A 104 -12.91 -15.56 -4.18
C VAL A 104 -12.80 -14.23 -3.41
N ILE A 105 -12.56 -14.27 -2.12
CA ILE A 105 -12.37 -13.07 -1.30
C ILE A 105 -10.88 -12.72 -1.25
N CYS A 106 -10.54 -11.60 -1.88
CA CYS A 106 -9.17 -11.12 -2.00
C CYS A 106 -8.96 -9.83 -1.21
N GLN A 107 -7.94 -9.80 -0.36
CA GLN A 107 -7.47 -8.56 0.25
C GLN A 107 -6.37 -7.95 -0.61
N GLN A 108 -6.59 -6.73 -1.09
CA GLN A 108 -5.57 -5.95 -1.79
C GLN A 108 -4.72 -5.17 -0.79
N VAL A 109 -3.41 -5.18 -1.01
CA VAL A 109 -2.41 -4.47 -0.20
C VAL A 109 -1.37 -3.89 -1.13
N VAL A 110 -1.00 -2.62 -0.94
CA VAL A 110 0.17 -2.08 -1.64
C VAL A 110 1.41 -2.86 -1.21
N GLY A 111 2.17 -3.38 -2.17
CA GLY A 111 3.41 -4.12 -1.88
C GLY A 111 4.48 -3.21 -1.28
N GLY A 112 5.36 -3.76 -0.44
CA GLY A 112 6.32 -2.98 0.32
C GLY A 112 7.24 -2.11 -0.55
N TYR A 113 7.69 -2.63 -1.70
CA TYR A 113 8.52 -1.83 -2.61
C TYR A 113 7.75 -0.64 -3.20
N MET A 114 6.54 -0.88 -3.73
CA MET A 114 5.69 0.17 -4.27
C MET A 114 5.32 1.21 -3.20
N TYR A 115 5.03 0.74 -1.99
CA TYR A 115 4.79 1.59 -0.83
C TYR A 115 5.98 2.51 -0.54
N LEU A 116 7.19 1.96 -0.39
CA LEU A 116 8.41 2.73 -0.14
C LEU A 116 8.70 3.71 -1.30
N ARG A 117 8.55 3.24 -2.55
CA ARG A 117 8.71 4.08 -3.74
C ARG A 117 7.73 5.26 -3.74
N SER A 118 6.51 5.05 -3.30
CA SER A 118 5.51 6.12 -3.23
C SER A 118 5.83 7.18 -2.18
N LEU A 119 6.55 6.81 -1.11
CA LEU A 119 6.96 7.71 -0.04
C LEU A 119 8.21 8.53 -0.38
N MET A 120 9.20 7.93 -1.02
CA MET A 120 10.56 8.46 -1.15
C MET A 120 10.94 8.78 -2.59
N GLY A 121 10.23 8.21 -3.57
CA GLY A 121 10.62 8.23 -4.98
C GLY A 121 11.58 7.14 -5.35
N LEU A 122 11.69 6.85 -6.65
CA LEU A 122 12.50 5.74 -7.14
C LEU A 122 13.99 5.89 -6.82
N LEU A 123 14.55 7.06 -7.14
CA LEU A 123 15.99 7.28 -7.03
C LEU A 123 16.43 7.39 -5.56
N GLU A 124 15.70 8.18 -4.77
CA GLU A 124 16.01 8.36 -3.35
C GLU A 124 15.87 7.05 -2.56
N LEU A 125 14.87 6.24 -2.87
CA LEU A 125 14.73 4.91 -2.27
C LEU A 125 15.97 4.05 -2.50
N MET A 126 16.56 4.09 -3.71
CA MET A 126 17.78 3.31 -4.01
C MET A 126 18.95 3.73 -3.11
N TYR A 127 19.12 5.02 -2.83
CA TYR A 127 20.15 5.50 -1.90
C TYR A 127 19.80 5.14 -0.46
N LEU A 128 18.57 5.38 -0.01
CA LEU A 128 18.15 5.15 1.37
C LEU A 128 18.21 3.68 1.80
N LEU A 129 18.05 2.74 0.87
CA LEU A 129 18.27 1.32 1.16
C LEU A 129 19.71 0.99 1.63
N TYR A 130 20.69 1.83 1.29
CA TYR A 130 22.08 1.70 1.75
C TYR A 130 22.43 2.67 2.87
N ASP A 131 21.93 3.91 2.79
CA ASP A 131 22.38 5.02 3.63
C ASP A 131 21.56 5.14 4.92
N ASP A 132 20.28 4.74 4.91
CA ASP A 132 19.40 4.80 6.10
C ASP A 132 18.46 3.58 6.18
N PRO A 133 19.00 2.37 6.42
CA PRO A 133 18.20 1.16 6.57
C PRO A 133 17.19 1.24 7.73
N ASP A 134 17.48 2.01 8.77
CA ASP A 134 16.59 2.18 9.92
C ASP A 134 15.29 2.90 9.51
N LEU A 135 15.35 3.89 8.63
CA LEU A 135 14.18 4.54 8.05
C LEU A 135 13.34 3.54 7.25
N ILE A 136 13.97 2.72 6.43
CA ILE A 136 13.27 1.71 5.63
C ILE A 136 12.53 0.72 6.56
N HIS A 137 13.20 0.23 7.58
CA HIS A 137 12.60 -0.66 8.57
C HIS A 137 11.46 0.01 9.35
N ALA A 138 11.59 1.27 9.73
CA ALA A 138 10.52 2.02 10.40
C ALA A 138 9.28 2.18 9.52
N CYS A 139 9.48 2.48 8.24
CA CYS A 139 8.38 2.56 7.26
C CYS A 139 7.69 1.20 7.10
N MET A 140 8.46 0.12 6.93
CA MET A 140 7.93 -1.23 6.73
C MET A 140 7.23 -1.78 7.99
N GLN A 141 7.72 -1.44 9.18
CA GLN A 141 7.04 -1.79 10.43
C GLN A 141 5.65 -1.14 10.50
N THR A 142 5.55 0.14 10.16
CA THR A 142 4.27 0.85 10.12
C THR A 142 3.33 0.29 9.04
N TRP A 143 3.86 -0.09 7.87
CA TRP A 143 3.11 -0.80 6.84
C TRP A 143 2.52 -2.11 7.36
N LEU A 144 3.34 -2.91 8.06
CA LEU A 144 2.89 -4.18 8.65
C LEU A 144 1.79 -3.96 9.70
N GLU A 145 1.97 -3.01 10.61
CA GLU A 145 1.00 -2.71 11.67
C GLU A 145 -0.35 -2.30 11.11
N LEU A 146 -0.36 -1.42 10.08
CA LEU A 146 -1.58 -1.02 9.41
C LEU A 146 -2.24 -2.20 8.68
N ALA A 147 -1.47 -2.91 7.85
CA ALA A 147 -2.00 -4.03 7.06
C ALA A 147 -2.56 -5.13 7.97
N ASP A 148 -1.82 -5.49 9.03
CA ASP A 148 -2.24 -6.51 9.98
C ASP A 148 -3.53 -6.14 10.71
N ALA A 149 -3.67 -4.89 11.15
CA ALA A 149 -4.85 -4.41 11.85
C ALA A 149 -6.09 -4.38 10.95
N VAL A 150 -5.98 -3.87 9.71
CA VAL A 150 -7.10 -3.82 8.76
C VAL A 150 -7.53 -5.24 8.37
N ILE A 151 -6.59 -6.10 8.02
CA ILE A 151 -6.88 -7.51 7.69
C ILE A 151 -7.53 -8.22 8.88
N ALA A 152 -7.06 -7.97 10.11
CA ALA A 152 -7.66 -8.56 11.30
C ALA A 152 -9.13 -8.18 11.49
N ARG A 153 -9.52 -6.96 11.14
CA ARG A 153 -10.93 -6.52 11.17
C ARG A 153 -11.75 -7.19 10.10
N HIS A 154 -11.28 -7.26 8.86
CA HIS A 154 -11.96 -7.94 7.76
C HIS A 154 -12.17 -9.43 8.07
N GLN A 155 -11.17 -10.08 8.65
CA GLN A 155 -11.22 -11.49 9.04
C GLN A 155 -12.20 -11.80 10.20
N GLN A 156 -12.79 -10.80 10.85
CA GLN A 156 -13.89 -11.04 11.80
C GLN A 156 -15.20 -11.39 11.08
N TYR A 157 -15.32 -11.08 9.80
CA TYR A 157 -16.55 -11.22 9.01
C TYR A 157 -16.43 -12.32 7.94
N VAL A 158 -15.26 -12.47 7.32
CA VAL A 158 -15.05 -13.37 6.18
C VAL A 158 -13.72 -14.12 6.29
N THR A 159 -13.69 -15.31 5.69
CA THR A 159 -12.44 -16.02 5.42
C THR A 159 -11.84 -15.47 4.14
N LEU A 160 -10.56 -15.09 4.17
CA LEU A 160 -9.84 -14.64 3.00
C LEU A 160 -9.33 -15.85 2.18
N ASP A 161 -9.46 -15.78 0.88
CA ASP A 161 -8.88 -16.76 -0.03
C ASP A 161 -7.52 -16.33 -0.54
N GLU A 162 -7.32 -15.02 -0.66
CA GLU A 162 -6.12 -14.45 -1.25
C GLU A 162 -5.73 -13.13 -0.55
N ILE A 163 -4.42 -12.90 -0.43
CA ILE A 163 -3.85 -11.57 -0.22
C ILE A 163 -3.02 -11.24 -1.46
N PHE A 164 -3.36 -10.16 -2.13
CA PHE A 164 -2.70 -9.65 -3.31
C PHE A 164 -1.82 -8.46 -2.95
N PHE A 165 -0.53 -8.53 -3.30
CA PHE A 165 0.43 -7.44 -3.14
C PHE A 165 0.77 -6.84 -4.51
N GLY A 166 0.38 -5.60 -4.77
CA GLY A 166 0.87 -4.82 -5.92
C GLY A 166 2.26 -4.29 -5.62
N ALA A 167 3.31 -4.91 -6.13
CA ALA A 167 4.69 -4.61 -5.74
C ALA A 167 5.48 -3.86 -6.80
N ASP A 168 5.23 -4.09 -8.10
CA ASP A 168 5.89 -3.38 -9.23
C ASP A 168 7.42 -3.24 -9.03
N ILE A 169 8.05 -4.38 -8.65
CA ILE A 169 9.45 -4.44 -8.23
C ILE A 169 10.40 -4.83 -9.37
N CYS A 170 9.85 -5.29 -10.49
CA CYS A 170 10.62 -5.76 -11.61
C CYS A 170 10.50 -4.85 -12.84
N TYR A 171 11.44 -5.02 -13.74
CA TYR A 171 11.41 -4.48 -15.09
C TYR A 171 11.87 -5.58 -16.07
N ASN A 172 11.92 -5.32 -17.36
CA ASN A 172 12.17 -6.32 -18.41
C ASN A 172 13.50 -7.10 -18.28
N HIS A 173 14.42 -6.69 -17.42
CA HIS A 173 15.70 -7.38 -17.19
C HIS A 173 15.86 -7.95 -15.77
N GLY A 174 14.86 -7.83 -14.90
CA GLY A 174 14.90 -8.38 -13.55
C GLY A 174 14.37 -7.43 -12.47
N SER A 175 14.73 -7.70 -11.23
CA SER A 175 14.33 -6.89 -10.09
C SER A 175 15.09 -5.57 -10.03
N LEU A 176 14.40 -4.50 -9.60
CA LEU A 176 14.97 -3.16 -9.37
C LEU A 176 15.90 -3.11 -8.14
N ILE A 177 15.70 -4.00 -7.17
CA ILE A 177 16.57 -4.14 -6.00
C ILE A 177 17.12 -5.55 -5.89
N SER A 178 18.22 -5.73 -5.17
CA SER A 178 18.87 -7.04 -5.03
C SER A 178 18.02 -8.03 -4.23
N HIS A 179 18.27 -9.33 -4.44
CA HIS A 179 17.61 -10.39 -3.66
C HIS A 179 17.89 -10.25 -2.15
N ASP A 180 19.08 -9.77 -1.77
CA ASP A 180 19.42 -9.59 -0.37
C ASP A 180 18.64 -8.44 0.25
N MET A 181 18.44 -7.33 -0.48
CA MET A 181 17.55 -6.24 -0.04
C MET A 181 16.10 -6.71 0.10
N ILE A 182 15.60 -7.54 -0.83
CA ILE A 182 14.26 -8.12 -0.71
C ILE A 182 14.15 -8.96 0.58
N ARG A 183 15.16 -9.78 0.87
CA ARG A 183 15.21 -10.62 2.08
C ARG A 183 15.31 -9.81 3.36
N GLU A 184 16.00 -8.70 3.34
CA GLU A 184 16.21 -7.83 4.48
C GLU A 184 14.99 -6.93 4.74
N PHE A 185 14.56 -6.18 3.73
CA PHE A 185 13.60 -5.09 3.89
C PHE A 185 12.13 -5.48 3.64
N LEU A 186 11.84 -6.57 2.91
CA LEU A 186 10.46 -6.90 2.54
C LEU A 186 9.98 -8.24 3.12
N PHE A 187 10.73 -9.30 2.96
CA PHE A 187 10.27 -10.64 3.31
C PHE A 187 9.90 -10.82 4.79
N PRO A 188 10.62 -10.29 5.78
CA PRO A 188 10.25 -10.45 7.18
C PRO A 188 8.85 -9.93 7.47
N TYR A 189 8.50 -8.79 6.91
CA TYR A 189 7.19 -8.15 7.07
C TYR A 189 6.08 -8.92 6.36
N TYR A 190 6.32 -9.40 5.14
CA TYR A 190 5.37 -10.25 4.43
C TYR A 190 5.12 -11.56 5.17
N GLN A 191 6.17 -12.23 5.63
CA GLN A 191 6.05 -13.48 6.39
C GLN A 191 5.25 -13.29 7.68
N GLN A 192 5.50 -12.19 8.41
CA GLN A 192 4.77 -11.89 9.62
C GLN A 192 3.29 -11.65 9.32
N LEU A 193 2.97 -10.81 8.33
CA LEU A 193 1.60 -10.51 7.91
C LEU A 193 0.84 -11.78 7.52
N LEU A 194 1.44 -12.61 6.66
CA LEU A 194 0.83 -13.85 6.20
C LEU A 194 0.65 -14.87 7.32
N THR A 195 1.59 -14.95 8.26
CA THR A 195 1.50 -15.81 9.43
C THR A 195 0.33 -15.38 10.31
N ASN A 196 0.20 -14.09 10.58
CA ASN A 196 -0.89 -13.52 11.35
C ASN A 196 -2.24 -13.74 10.67
N ALA A 197 -2.34 -13.45 9.37
CA ALA A 197 -3.55 -13.63 8.60
C ALA A 197 -4.01 -15.10 8.57
N ARG A 198 -3.10 -16.06 8.34
CA ARG A 198 -3.42 -17.50 8.38
C ARG A 198 -3.93 -17.94 9.75
N ARG A 199 -3.34 -17.41 10.82
CA ARG A 199 -3.75 -17.72 12.20
C ARG A 199 -5.16 -17.23 12.50
N ARG A 200 -5.59 -16.11 11.90
CA ARG A 200 -6.91 -15.48 12.13
C ARG A 200 -8.03 -15.98 11.22
N GLN A 201 -7.74 -16.77 10.17
CA GLN A 201 -8.79 -17.31 9.29
C GLN A 201 -9.95 -17.89 10.07
N LEU A 202 -11.19 -17.53 9.70
CA LEU A 202 -12.41 -18.10 10.32
C LEU A 202 -12.54 -19.59 9.98
N ASP A 203 -12.39 -19.93 8.70
CA ASP A 203 -12.34 -21.32 8.26
C ASP A 203 -10.89 -21.77 8.07
N LYS A 204 -10.41 -22.58 9.02
CA LYS A 204 -9.04 -23.12 9.02
C LYS A 204 -8.79 -24.19 7.96
N SER A 205 -9.84 -24.74 7.37
CA SER A 205 -9.72 -25.72 6.29
C SER A 205 -9.42 -25.07 4.93
N ARG A 206 -9.77 -23.80 4.77
CA ARG A 206 -9.51 -23.04 3.54
C ARG A 206 -8.06 -22.56 3.50
N ARG A 207 -7.41 -22.78 2.35
CA ARG A 207 -6.05 -22.31 2.11
C ARG A 207 -6.06 -20.82 1.80
N LEU A 208 -5.22 -20.05 2.47
CA LEU A 208 -4.94 -18.65 2.12
C LEU A 208 -3.77 -18.63 1.14
N TYR A 209 -4.02 -18.15 -0.08
CA TYR A 209 -3.00 -17.89 -1.09
C TYR A 209 -2.47 -16.47 -0.94
N PHE A 210 -1.26 -16.23 -1.43
CA PHE A 210 -0.80 -14.88 -1.65
C PHE A 210 -0.25 -14.76 -3.07
N GLN A 211 -0.50 -13.62 -3.68
CA GLN A 211 -0.01 -13.26 -4.99
C GLN A 211 0.83 -12.00 -4.85
N LEU A 212 2.01 -12.00 -5.43
CA LEU A 212 2.87 -10.83 -5.57
C LEU A 212 2.91 -10.46 -7.05
N ASP A 213 2.40 -9.29 -7.37
CA ASP A 213 2.50 -8.70 -8.70
C ASP A 213 3.82 -7.95 -8.80
N THR A 214 4.64 -8.30 -9.78
CA THR A 214 6.04 -7.86 -9.83
C THR A 214 6.44 -7.18 -11.12
N ASP A 215 5.52 -7.03 -12.09
CA ASP A 215 5.79 -6.48 -13.43
C ASP A 215 6.25 -5.03 -13.47
#